data_94c0b4a33e4973b512dba69aea132e71
#
_entry.id   94c0b4a33e4973b512dba69aea132e71
#
_cell.length_a   1.000
_cell.length_b   1.000
_cell.length_c   1.000
_cell.angle_alpha   90.00
_cell.angle_beta   90.00
_cell.angle_gamma   90.00
#
_symmetry.space_group_name_H-M   'P 1'
#
loop_
_entity.id
_entity.type
_entity.pdbx_description
1 polymer ?
#
loop_
_entity_poly.entity_id
_entity_poly.type
_entity_poly.pdbx_seq_one_letter_code
_entity_poly.pdbx_strand_id
1 'polypeptide(L)'
;MGGPIRVLTGRSNLKTGVPASESISLLDFAEDHSSCGVGFLTRKGGDFSHDIIEKVHEALCAVPHRGGMGADGTGDGAGICVDLSPKFFEKVTGEAGLAFGKFAVGNFFLPARTDMHDEAIGIIDRALKHYDFHVIGQRRVPVNNEALREPSVQAQLDMHQWIFVPDDTSLSARQIDQAAYDILLEIEEQAYTREDLAGFYPVSLSSNTQVLKGQLNSWEVIPYFLDLQDSDYEARSLFFHTRFSTNTDSQPAMAQPFRQMAHNGELNTDKKNRLSEDAIARTKNRRIHSPVGQSDSARLDQTLSRRIHEDELDMIEAVIAMMPPAWENDPSIPQHVRDMLEYFSLYEEKNDGPAAVIFGDGEVVGARLDRLGLRPLRSIETDEYLCAMSEAGQIDFPSAKVV
;
A
#
# COMPACT_ATOMS: atom_id res chain seq x y z
N MET A 1 4.61 26.05 45.84
CA MET A 1 3.18 25.59 45.88
C MET A 1 2.72 25.53 44.44
N GLY A 2 2.76 24.33 43.86
CA GLY A 2 2.36 24.07 42.48
C GLY A 2 0.84 24.01 42.42
N GLY A 3 0.23 24.85 41.60
CA GLY A 3 -1.18 24.77 41.28
C GLY A 3 -1.47 23.51 40.42
N PRO A 4 -2.71 23.00 40.40
CA PRO A 4 -3.07 21.76 39.70
C PRO A 4 -2.89 21.94 38.20
N ILE A 5 -2.20 20.98 37.59
CA ILE A 5 -2.11 20.85 36.13
C ILE A 5 -3.52 20.58 35.61
N ARG A 6 -4.07 21.50 34.81
CA ARG A 6 -5.32 21.28 34.10
C ARG A 6 -5.03 20.39 32.87
N VAL A 7 -5.51 19.18 32.90
CA VAL A 7 -5.56 18.33 31.72
C VAL A 7 -6.72 18.81 30.86
N LEU A 8 -6.42 19.38 29.70
CA LEU A 8 -7.41 19.76 28.71
C LEU A 8 -7.71 18.49 27.87
N THR A 9 -8.84 17.88 28.08
CA THR A 9 -9.36 16.83 27.19
C THR A 9 -10.07 17.50 26.03
N GLY A 10 -9.85 17.05 24.83
CA GLY A 10 -10.18 17.67 23.54
C GLY A 10 -11.67 17.88 23.20
N ARG A 11 -12.54 17.93 24.19
CA ARG A 11 -13.86 18.57 24.08
C ARG A 11 -13.97 19.49 25.29
N SER A 12 -13.62 20.75 25.05
CA SER A 12 -13.56 21.73 26.13
C SER A 12 -14.91 21.98 26.76
N ASN A 13 -15.10 21.45 27.94
CA ASN A 13 -16.04 22.01 28.89
C ASN A 13 -15.36 23.16 29.68
N LEU A 14 -14.58 23.98 29.01
CA LEU A 14 -14.13 25.26 29.57
C LEU A 14 -15.34 26.21 29.59
N LYS A 15 -16.11 26.14 30.67
CA LYS A 15 -17.08 27.17 31.02
C LYS A 15 -16.31 28.42 31.46
N THR A 16 -15.90 29.20 30.50
CA THR A 16 -15.30 30.55 30.71
C THR A 16 -16.41 31.57 30.57
N GLY A 17 -17.55 31.57 30.84
CA GLY A 17 -18.57 32.62 30.76
C GLY A 17 -18.73 33.32 29.40
N VAL A 18 -17.96 32.89 28.38
CA VAL A 18 -18.06 33.33 27.00
C VAL A 18 -19.01 32.36 26.28
N PRO A 19 -19.98 32.86 25.48
CA PRO A 19 -20.89 32.01 24.72
C PRO A 19 -20.07 31.03 23.85
N ALA A 20 -20.49 29.77 23.78
CA ALA A 20 -19.77 28.71 23.06
C ALA A 20 -19.54 29.00 21.57
N SER A 21 -20.28 29.96 21.00
CA SER A 21 -20.13 30.45 19.62
C SER A 21 -18.97 31.43 19.39
N GLU A 22 -18.35 31.93 20.46
CA GLU A 22 -17.26 32.92 20.38
C GLU A 22 -15.92 32.43 20.96
N SER A 23 -15.89 31.25 21.59
CA SER A 23 -14.65 30.69 22.11
C SER A 23 -13.97 29.80 21.04
N ILE A 24 -13.18 30.42 20.18
CA ILE A 24 -12.28 29.67 19.31
C ILE A 24 -11.13 29.18 20.18
N SER A 25 -11.09 27.89 20.50
CA SER A 25 -9.99 27.25 21.17
C SER A 25 -8.85 27.01 20.18
N LEU A 26 -7.59 27.23 20.58
CA LEU A 26 -6.44 26.77 19.81
C LEU A 26 -6.47 25.27 19.54
N LEU A 27 -7.23 24.52 20.37
CA LEU A 27 -7.47 23.09 20.16
C LEU A 27 -8.46 22.80 19.01
N ASP A 28 -9.34 23.75 18.64
CA ASP A 28 -10.21 23.64 17.48
C ASP A 28 -9.43 23.79 16.15
N PHE A 29 -8.23 24.38 16.21
CA PHE A 29 -7.27 24.43 15.10
C PHE A 29 -6.23 23.31 15.18
N ALA A 30 -6.15 22.58 16.28
CA ALA A 30 -5.28 21.46 16.53
C ALA A 30 -6.04 20.14 16.52
N GLU A 31 -7.05 19.99 15.66
CA GLU A 31 -7.41 18.67 15.22
C GLU A 31 -6.17 18.09 14.58
N ASP A 32 -5.59 17.13 15.28
CA ASP A 32 -4.31 16.53 14.90
C ASP A 32 -4.50 15.69 13.63
N HIS A 33 -4.48 16.36 12.48
CA HIS A 33 -4.51 15.73 11.17
C HIS A 33 -3.14 15.09 10.82
N SER A 34 -2.24 15.01 11.76
CA SER A 34 -0.83 14.64 11.53
C SER A 34 -0.55 13.16 11.44
N SER A 35 -1.52 12.27 11.68
CA SER A 35 -1.27 10.84 11.61
C SER A 35 -2.20 10.11 10.63
N CYS A 36 -1.58 9.38 9.68
CA CYS A 36 -2.30 8.55 8.73
C CYS A 36 -3.01 7.37 9.41
N GLY A 37 -4.09 6.87 8.81
CA GLY A 37 -4.66 5.58 9.14
C GLY A 37 -4.07 4.50 8.26
N VAL A 38 -3.53 3.45 8.86
CA VAL A 38 -3.05 2.25 8.16
C VAL A 38 -3.59 1.02 8.86
N GLY A 39 -3.73 -0.05 8.12
CA GLY A 39 -4.11 -1.34 8.70
C GLY A 39 -4.13 -2.45 7.68
N PHE A 40 -4.22 -3.67 8.20
CA PHE A 40 -4.54 -4.86 7.43
C PHE A 40 -5.61 -5.68 8.11
N LEU A 41 -6.29 -6.49 7.33
CA LEU A 41 -7.20 -7.53 7.76
C LEU A 41 -6.90 -8.79 6.98
N THR A 42 -6.82 -9.94 7.67
CA THR A 42 -6.65 -11.25 7.04
C THR A 42 -7.53 -12.30 7.70
N ARG A 43 -7.99 -13.26 6.90
CA ARG A 43 -8.69 -14.45 7.37
C ARG A 43 -7.69 -15.52 7.77
N LYS A 44 -7.77 -15.98 9.02
CA LYS A 44 -6.82 -16.97 9.59
C LYS A 44 -6.90 -18.34 8.88
N GLY A 45 -8.06 -18.69 8.35
CA GLY A 45 -8.25 -19.92 7.58
C GLY A 45 -7.66 -19.88 6.16
N GLY A 46 -7.32 -18.70 5.65
CA GLY A 46 -6.82 -18.53 4.29
C GLY A 46 -7.90 -18.73 3.20
N ASP A 47 -9.18 -18.77 3.58
CA ASP A 47 -10.30 -18.87 2.66
C ASP A 47 -10.67 -17.51 2.06
N PHE A 48 -11.05 -17.52 0.79
CA PHE A 48 -11.52 -16.33 0.09
C PHE A 48 -12.95 -15.98 0.52
N SER A 49 -13.21 -14.70 0.78
CA SER A 49 -14.54 -14.21 1.12
C SER A 49 -14.68 -12.72 0.80
N HIS A 50 -15.88 -12.29 0.42
CA HIS A 50 -16.19 -10.88 0.17
C HIS A 50 -16.32 -10.06 1.45
N ASP A 51 -16.68 -10.66 2.59
CA ASP A 51 -16.89 -9.98 3.86
C ASP A 51 -15.65 -9.21 4.36
N ILE A 52 -14.45 -9.61 3.92
CA ILE A 52 -13.21 -8.91 4.27
C ILE A 52 -13.18 -7.49 3.67
N ILE A 53 -13.77 -7.30 2.49
CA ILE A 53 -13.88 -5.99 1.84
C ILE A 53 -14.89 -5.12 2.58
N GLU A 54 -16.02 -5.71 2.99
CA GLU A 54 -17.05 -5.01 3.78
C GLU A 54 -16.47 -4.52 5.13
N LYS A 55 -15.73 -5.37 5.84
CA LYS A 55 -15.08 -5.02 7.11
C LYS A 55 -14.01 -3.94 6.95
N VAL A 56 -13.25 -3.96 5.86
CA VAL A 56 -12.28 -2.89 5.61
C VAL A 56 -12.97 -1.59 5.22
N HIS A 57 -14.12 -1.65 4.55
CA HIS A 57 -14.94 -0.45 4.35
C HIS A 57 -15.36 0.18 5.70
N GLU A 58 -15.80 -0.62 6.67
CA GLU A 58 -16.07 -0.15 8.04
C GLU A 58 -14.83 0.54 8.63
N ALA A 59 -13.65 -0.11 8.53
CA ALA A 59 -12.41 0.44 9.05
C ALA A 59 -12.01 1.77 8.41
N LEU A 60 -12.20 1.91 7.10
CA LEU A 60 -11.91 3.12 6.34
C LEU A 60 -12.88 4.27 6.68
N CYS A 61 -14.14 3.94 6.97
CA CYS A 61 -15.16 4.89 7.41
C CYS A 61 -14.98 5.33 8.87
N ALA A 62 -14.36 4.50 9.71
CA ALA A 62 -14.20 4.79 11.15
C ALA A 62 -13.14 5.88 11.44
N VAL A 63 -12.25 6.18 10.49
CA VAL A 63 -11.09 7.07 10.71
C VAL A 63 -11.03 8.27 9.73
N PRO A 64 -12.12 9.03 9.53
CA PRO A 64 -12.09 10.19 8.63
C PRO A 64 -11.11 11.26 9.12
N HIS A 65 -10.90 11.37 10.43
CA HIS A 65 -9.95 12.29 11.07
C HIS A 65 -8.47 11.96 10.79
N ARG A 66 -8.18 10.76 10.25
CA ARG A 66 -6.84 10.34 9.83
C ARG A 66 -6.61 10.48 8.32
N GLY A 67 -7.60 10.91 7.59
CA GLY A 67 -7.49 11.31 6.20
C GLY A 67 -6.97 12.75 6.06
N GLY A 68 -6.45 13.08 4.89
CA GLY A 68 -6.22 14.47 4.47
C GLY A 68 -7.31 14.89 3.50
N MET A 69 -7.86 16.07 3.71
CA MET A 69 -8.92 16.60 2.85
C MET A 69 -8.68 18.08 2.59
N GLY A 70 -8.71 18.48 1.32
CA GLY A 70 -8.66 19.86 0.91
C GLY A 70 -9.91 20.65 1.31
N ALA A 71 -9.82 21.97 1.26
CA ALA A 71 -10.97 22.87 1.58
C ALA A 71 -12.18 22.66 0.65
N ASP A 72 -11.97 22.13 -0.55
CA ASP A 72 -12.98 21.76 -1.53
C ASP A 72 -13.59 20.37 -1.30
N GLY A 73 -13.05 19.63 -0.31
CA GLY A 73 -13.48 18.28 0.03
C GLY A 73 -12.78 17.18 -0.75
N THR A 74 -11.81 17.51 -1.60
CA THR A 74 -10.97 16.52 -2.28
C THR A 74 -10.06 15.81 -1.29
N GLY A 75 -10.02 14.47 -1.34
CA GLY A 75 -9.11 13.69 -0.50
C GLY A 75 -7.65 13.85 -0.94
N ASP A 76 -6.72 13.73 -0.01
CA ASP A 76 -5.29 13.74 -0.31
C ASP A 76 -4.86 12.50 -1.10
N GLY A 77 -5.54 11.38 -0.87
CA GLY A 77 -5.24 10.10 -1.49
C GLY A 77 -5.43 8.94 -0.52
N ALA A 78 -6.11 7.91 -0.96
CA ALA A 78 -6.34 6.69 -0.20
C ALA A 78 -6.39 5.48 -1.14
N GLY A 79 -6.26 4.27 -0.59
CA GLY A 79 -6.35 3.06 -1.37
C GLY A 79 -6.19 1.79 -0.55
N ILE A 80 -6.29 0.69 -1.27
CA ILE A 80 -6.09 -0.67 -0.75
C ILE A 80 -5.13 -1.45 -1.63
N CYS A 81 -4.42 -2.38 -1.02
CA CYS A 81 -3.78 -3.51 -1.69
C CYS A 81 -4.55 -4.77 -1.28
N VAL A 82 -5.05 -5.52 -2.25
CA VAL A 82 -5.97 -6.63 -2.03
C VAL A 82 -5.57 -7.84 -2.87
N ASP A 83 -5.82 -9.04 -2.37
CA ASP A 83 -5.61 -10.28 -3.11
C ASP A 83 -6.35 -10.27 -4.44
N LEU A 84 -5.75 -10.86 -5.47
CA LEU A 84 -6.44 -11.16 -6.72
C LEU A 84 -7.51 -12.23 -6.48
N SER A 85 -8.74 -11.94 -6.88
CA SER A 85 -9.88 -12.87 -6.75
C SER A 85 -10.02 -13.73 -8.01
N PRO A 86 -9.66 -15.02 -8.00
CA PRO A 86 -9.82 -15.86 -9.18
C PRO A 86 -11.25 -15.86 -9.72
N LYS A 87 -12.24 -16.03 -8.83
CA LYS A 87 -13.66 -16.04 -9.17
C LYS A 87 -14.12 -14.75 -9.87
N PHE A 88 -13.68 -13.60 -9.37
CA PHE A 88 -14.01 -12.31 -9.99
C PHE A 88 -13.34 -12.17 -11.36
N PHE A 89 -12.05 -12.51 -11.47
CA PHE A 89 -11.33 -12.37 -12.73
C PHE A 89 -11.80 -13.38 -13.80
N GLU A 90 -12.26 -14.57 -13.42
CA GLU A 90 -12.98 -15.48 -14.34
C GLU A 90 -14.22 -14.81 -14.95
N LYS A 91 -15.01 -14.15 -14.12
CA LYS A 91 -16.20 -13.40 -14.57
C LYS A 91 -15.84 -12.26 -15.51
N VAL A 92 -14.76 -11.51 -15.19
CA VAL A 92 -14.33 -10.34 -15.98
C VAL A 92 -13.76 -10.74 -17.33
N THR A 93 -12.99 -11.82 -17.39
CA THR A 93 -12.29 -12.26 -18.61
C THR A 93 -13.11 -13.25 -19.44
N GLY A 94 -14.03 -13.95 -18.81
CA GLY A 94 -14.72 -15.09 -19.41
C GLY A 94 -13.87 -16.37 -19.45
N GLU A 95 -12.64 -16.33 -18.93
CA GLU A 95 -11.76 -17.49 -18.82
C GLU A 95 -12.11 -18.30 -17.56
N ALA A 96 -12.21 -19.62 -17.70
CA ALA A 96 -12.52 -20.51 -16.59
C ALA A 96 -11.25 -21.21 -16.07
N GLY A 97 -11.23 -21.50 -14.76
CA GLY A 97 -10.14 -22.25 -14.14
C GLY A 97 -8.95 -21.39 -13.73
N LEU A 98 -9.15 -20.09 -13.57
CA LEU A 98 -8.15 -19.21 -12.98
C LEU A 98 -7.91 -19.62 -11.51
N ALA A 99 -6.65 -19.71 -11.12
CA ALA A 99 -6.27 -20.03 -9.75
C ALA A 99 -5.31 -18.98 -9.21
N PHE A 100 -5.38 -18.72 -7.91
CA PHE A 100 -4.50 -17.77 -7.23
C PHE A 100 -3.03 -18.11 -7.49
N GLY A 101 -2.23 -17.10 -7.85
CA GLY A 101 -0.83 -17.25 -8.22
C GLY A 101 -0.59 -17.87 -9.60
N LYS A 102 -1.64 -18.11 -10.42
CA LYS A 102 -1.53 -18.71 -11.76
C LYS A 102 -1.89 -17.77 -12.90
N PHE A 103 -2.32 -16.57 -12.59
CA PHE A 103 -2.50 -15.44 -13.51
C PHE A 103 -1.93 -14.19 -12.83
N ALA A 104 -1.75 -13.14 -13.58
CA ALA A 104 -1.29 -11.87 -13.02
C ALA A 104 -2.13 -10.70 -13.52
N VAL A 105 -2.10 -9.62 -12.75
CA VAL A 105 -2.83 -8.38 -13.05
C VAL A 105 -1.88 -7.21 -12.95
N GLY A 106 -1.86 -6.38 -14.00
CA GLY A 106 -1.15 -5.11 -14.03
C GLY A 106 -2.13 -3.95 -14.05
N ASN A 107 -2.01 -3.03 -13.10
CA ASN A 107 -2.75 -1.78 -13.04
C ASN A 107 -1.84 -0.60 -13.38
N PHE A 108 -2.27 0.27 -14.29
CA PHE A 108 -1.44 1.36 -14.81
C PHE A 108 -2.22 2.67 -14.89
N PHE A 109 -1.56 3.77 -14.56
CA PHE A 109 -1.95 5.09 -15.05
C PHE A 109 -1.21 5.33 -16.36
N LEU A 110 -1.94 5.70 -17.43
CA LEU A 110 -1.35 6.01 -18.71
C LEU A 110 -0.75 7.43 -18.72
N PRO A 111 0.12 7.77 -19.70
CA PRO A 111 0.70 9.09 -19.80
C PRO A 111 -0.33 10.21 -19.80
N ALA A 112 0.01 11.36 -19.22
CA ALA A 112 -0.85 12.56 -19.26
C ALA A 112 -1.15 13.02 -20.69
N ARG A 113 -0.22 12.76 -21.63
CA ARG A 113 -0.40 12.99 -23.06
C ARG A 113 -1.18 11.83 -23.68
N THR A 114 -2.41 12.09 -24.12
CA THR A 114 -3.28 11.05 -24.69
C THR A 114 -2.78 10.50 -26.03
N ASP A 115 -1.99 11.28 -26.80
CA ASP A 115 -1.34 10.84 -28.03
C ASP A 115 -0.21 9.81 -27.77
N MET A 116 0.21 9.63 -26.52
CA MET A 116 1.20 8.64 -26.11
C MET A 116 0.57 7.36 -25.50
N HIS A 117 -0.75 7.25 -25.43
CA HIS A 117 -1.42 6.08 -24.87
C HIS A 117 -1.10 4.80 -25.66
N ASP A 118 -1.17 4.86 -27.00
CA ASP A 118 -0.87 3.68 -27.83
C ASP A 118 0.58 3.21 -27.66
N GLU A 119 1.51 4.14 -27.48
CA GLU A 119 2.91 3.79 -27.18
C GLU A 119 3.07 3.14 -25.82
N ALA A 120 2.42 3.67 -24.78
CA ALA A 120 2.45 3.08 -23.45
C ALA A 120 1.81 1.67 -23.43
N ILE A 121 0.68 1.50 -24.11
CA ILE A 121 0.04 0.20 -24.32
C ILE A 121 1.00 -0.77 -25.02
N GLY A 122 1.63 -0.31 -26.10
CA GLY A 122 2.62 -1.09 -26.84
C GLY A 122 3.84 -1.50 -26.01
N ILE A 123 4.27 -0.67 -25.03
CA ILE A 123 5.33 -1.03 -24.08
C ILE A 123 4.89 -2.18 -23.20
N ILE A 124 3.67 -2.11 -22.62
CA ILE A 124 3.12 -3.18 -21.78
C ILE A 124 3.02 -4.48 -22.56
N ASP A 125 2.42 -4.45 -23.76
CA ASP A 125 2.21 -5.62 -24.58
C ASP A 125 3.54 -6.27 -25.04
N ARG A 126 4.54 -5.47 -25.37
CA ARG A 126 5.88 -5.97 -25.72
C ARG A 126 6.57 -6.62 -24.53
N ALA A 127 6.49 -6.03 -23.34
CA ALA A 127 7.07 -6.61 -22.14
C ALA A 127 6.39 -7.94 -21.78
N LEU A 128 5.06 -8.01 -21.81
CA LEU A 128 4.33 -9.27 -21.58
C LEU A 128 4.75 -10.36 -22.57
N LYS A 129 4.84 -10.03 -23.85
CA LYS A 129 5.26 -10.95 -24.90
C LYS A 129 6.72 -11.39 -24.76
N HIS A 130 7.60 -10.51 -24.28
CA HIS A 130 9.02 -10.82 -24.08
C HIS A 130 9.21 -11.92 -23.02
N TYR A 131 8.32 -11.99 -22.04
CA TYR A 131 8.34 -13.01 -20.98
C TYR A 131 7.36 -14.17 -21.21
N ASP A 132 6.89 -14.37 -22.45
CA ASP A 132 5.97 -15.47 -22.83
C ASP A 132 4.66 -15.46 -22.04
N PHE A 133 4.05 -14.26 -21.92
CA PHE A 133 2.71 -14.09 -21.37
C PHE A 133 1.76 -13.56 -22.44
N HIS A 134 0.50 -14.00 -22.37
CA HIS A 134 -0.57 -13.47 -23.22
C HIS A 134 -1.70 -12.85 -22.39
N VAL A 135 -2.28 -11.79 -22.94
CA VAL A 135 -3.37 -11.04 -22.34
C VAL A 135 -4.68 -11.78 -22.53
N ILE A 136 -5.39 -12.05 -21.44
CA ILE A 136 -6.75 -12.65 -21.44
C ILE A 136 -7.83 -11.60 -21.16
N GLY A 137 -7.45 -10.41 -20.70
CA GLY A 137 -8.36 -9.29 -20.50
C GLY A 137 -7.63 -7.96 -20.43
N GLN A 138 -8.19 -6.95 -21.07
CA GLN A 138 -7.72 -5.56 -20.98
C GLN A 138 -8.94 -4.66 -20.81
N ARG A 139 -8.90 -3.79 -19.82
CA ARG A 139 -10.02 -2.89 -19.53
C ARG A 139 -9.57 -1.63 -18.79
N ARG A 140 -10.43 -0.65 -18.76
CA ARG A 140 -10.39 0.41 -17.76
C ARG A 140 -11.11 -0.10 -16.51
N VAL A 141 -10.52 0.09 -15.33
CA VAL A 141 -11.16 -0.29 -14.05
C VAL A 141 -12.44 0.53 -13.89
N PRO A 142 -13.60 -0.11 -13.73
CA PRO A 142 -14.86 0.62 -13.63
C PRO A 142 -14.97 1.35 -12.29
N VAL A 143 -15.41 2.60 -12.35
CA VAL A 143 -15.51 3.49 -11.19
C VAL A 143 -16.89 4.14 -11.10
N ASN A 144 -17.29 4.48 -9.88
CA ASN A 144 -18.50 5.21 -9.58
C ASN A 144 -18.17 6.68 -9.24
N ASN A 145 -18.28 7.55 -10.23
CA ASN A 145 -18.05 8.99 -10.02
C ASN A 145 -19.12 9.65 -9.14
N GLU A 146 -20.31 9.05 -8.99
CA GLU A 146 -21.36 9.56 -8.10
C GLU A 146 -21.00 9.42 -6.61
N ALA A 147 -20.04 8.55 -6.29
CA ALA A 147 -19.50 8.43 -4.93
C ALA A 147 -18.61 9.61 -4.53
N LEU A 148 -18.20 10.45 -5.49
CA LEU A 148 -17.25 11.54 -5.29
C LEU A 148 -17.91 12.91 -5.47
N ARG A 149 -17.29 13.94 -4.91
CA ARG A 149 -17.59 15.33 -5.23
C ARG A 149 -16.94 15.72 -6.56
N GLU A 150 -17.51 16.74 -7.24
CA GLU A 150 -17.02 17.21 -8.54
C GLU A 150 -15.50 17.49 -8.59
N PRO A 151 -14.88 18.22 -7.63
CA PRO A 151 -13.43 18.41 -7.63
C PRO A 151 -12.66 17.09 -7.51
N SER A 152 -13.16 16.15 -6.71
CA SER A 152 -12.54 14.82 -6.54
C SER A 152 -12.59 14.01 -7.83
N VAL A 153 -13.68 14.09 -8.60
CA VAL A 153 -13.78 13.42 -9.91
C VAL A 153 -12.71 13.92 -10.88
N GLN A 154 -12.50 15.24 -10.92
CA GLN A 154 -11.50 15.87 -11.81
C GLN A 154 -10.06 15.54 -11.43
N ALA A 155 -9.81 15.19 -10.18
CA ALA A 155 -8.48 14.84 -9.67
C ALA A 155 -8.10 13.36 -9.91
N GLN A 156 -9.06 12.51 -10.31
CA GLN A 156 -8.77 11.10 -10.53
C GLN A 156 -8.06 10.86 -11.86
N LEU A 157 -7.21 9.84 -11.87
CA LEU A 157 -6.62 9.27 -13.07
C LEU A 157 -7.35 7.96 -13.42
N ASP A 158 -7.54 7.74 -14.71
CA ASP A 158 -8.08 6.48 -15.21
C ASP A 158 -7.09 5.35 -14.98
N MET A 159 -7.53 4.31 -14.28
CA MET A 159 -6.74 3.11 -14.07
C MET A 159 -7.03 2.10 -15.17
N HIS A 160 -6.00 1.76 -15.93
CA HIS A 160 -6.06 0.74 -16.98
C HIS A 160 -5.49 -0.58 -16.44
N GLN A 161 -6.15 -1.69 -16.77
CA GLN A 161 -5.86 -3.01 -16.21
C GLN A 161 -5.62 -4.02 -17.31
N TRP A 162 -4.54 -4.79 -17.18
CA TRP A 162 -4.23 -5.99 -17.98
C TRP A 162 -4.32 -7.22 -17.10
N ILE A 163 -5.03 -8.23 -17.56
CA ILE A 163 -5.11 -9.54 -16.95
C ILE A 163 -4.42 -10.51 -17.93
N PHE A 164 -3.45 -11.27 -17.46
CA PHE A 164 -2.61 -12.09 -18.31
C PHE A 164 -2.18 -13.39 -17.63
N VAL A 165 -1.87 -14.38 -18.43
CA VAL A 165 -1.44 -15.71 -17.99
C VAL A 165 -0.16 -16.11 -18.74
N PRO A 166 0.70 -16.96 -18.14
CA PRO A 166 1.86 -17.49 -18.83
C PRO A 166 1.45 -18.46 -19.97
N ASP A 167 2.22 -18.46 -21.05
CA ASP A 167 2.07 -19.46 -22.14
C ASP A 167 2.44 -20.86 -21.63
N ASP A 168 3.42 -20.96 -20.72
CA ASP A 168 3.76 -22.20 -20.02
C ASP A 168 2.94 -22.37 -18.75
N THR A 169 1.90 -23.17 -18.83
CA THR A 169 1.01 -23.49 -17.70
C THR A 169 1.66 -24.29 -16.57
N SER A 170 2.87 -24.83 -16.79
CA SER A 170 3.62 -25.60 -15.78
C SER A 170 4.33 -24.71 -14.75
N LEU A 171 4.45 -23.41 -15.01
CA LEU A 171 5.11 -22.48 -14.08
C LEU A 171 4.46 -22.50 -12.70
N SER A 172 5.29 -22.52 -11.67
CA SER A 172 4.85 -22.35 -10.28
C SER A 172 4.39 -20.91 -10.02
N ALA A 173 3.59 -20.69 -8.97
CA ALA A 173 3.18 -19.36 -8.57
C ALA A 173 4.38 -18.40 -8.34
N ARG A 174 5.45 -18.89 -7.69
CA ARG A 174 6.69 -18.13 -7.49
C ARG A 174 7.39 -17.73 -8.80
N GLN A 175 7.38 -18.60 -9.80
CA GLN A 175 7.97 -18.28 -11.12
C GLN A 175 7.15 -17.25 -11.87
N ILE A 176 5.82 -17.32 -11.74
CA ILE A 176 4.91 -16.32 -12.34
C ILE A 176 5.09 -14.97 -11.65
N ASP A 177 5.19 -14.94 -10.33
CA ASP A 177 5.41 -13.71 -9.57
C ASP A 177 6.78 -13.08 -9.88
N GLN A 178 7.83 -13.90 -9.99
CA GLN A 178 9.15 -13.44 -10.44
C GLN A 178 9.10 -12.84 -11.85
N ALA A 179 8.41 -13.50 -12.80
CA ALA A 179 8.26 -12.98 -14.15
C ALA A 179 7.44 -11.67 -14.16
N ALA A 180 6.40 -11.58 -13.34
CA ALA A 180 5.62 -10.35 -13.16
C ALA A 180 6.51 -9.18 -12.66
N TYR A 181 7.42 -9.46 -11.73
CA TYR A 181 8.40 -8.47 -11.28
C TYR A 181 9.39 -8.06 -12.40
N ASP A 182 9.91 -9.00 -13.17
CA ASP A 182 10.83 -8.70 -14.27
C ASP A 182 10.13 -7.89 -15.38
N ILE A 183 8.87 -8.21 -15.71
CA ILE A 183 8.02 -7.41 -16.62
C ILE A 183 7.83 -5.98 -16.09
N LEU A 184 7.56 -5.85 -14.79
CA LEU A 184 7.41 -4.56 -14.15
C LEU A 184 8.67 -3.70 -14.30
N LEU A 185 9.87 -4.27 -14.08
CA LEU A 185 11.13 -3.55 -14.23
C LEU A 185 11.37 -3.08 -15.66
N GLU A 186 11.03 -3.89 -16.67
CA GLU A 186 11.16 -3.50 -18.08
C GLU A 186 10.21 -2.34 -18.42
N ILE A 187 8.98 -2.37 -17.91
CA ILE A 187 8.01 -1.27 -18.08
C ILE A 187 8.50 -0.01 -17.35
N GLU A 188 8.98 -0.11 -16.11
CA GLU A 188 9.50 1.02 -15.33
C GLU A 188 10.69 1.69 -16.00
N GLU A 189 11.59 0.93 -16.62
CA GLU A 189 12.70 1.49 -17.38
C GLU A 189 12.19 2.42 -18.48
N GLN A 190 11.20 1.98 -19.27
CA GLN A 190 10.61 2.81 -20.34
C GLN A 190 9.83 4.00 -19.76
N ALA A 191 8.99 3.76 -18.76
CA ALA A 191 8.11 4.76 -18.18
C ALA A 191 8.87 5.92 -17.50
N TYR A 192 10.00 5.61 -16.85
CA TYR A 192 10.69 6.58 -16.00
C TYR A 192 11.93 7.23 -16.65
N THR A 193 12.35 6.75 -17.81
CA THR A 193 13.48 7.32 -18.54
C THR A 193 13.07 8.20 -19.73
N ARG A 194 11.79 8.15 -20.12
CA ARG A 194 11.25 8.87 -21.27
C ARG A 194 10.34 10.02 -20.83
N GLU A 195 10.74 11.25 -21.13
CA GLU A 195 9.97 12.47 -20.81
C GLU A 195 8.60 12.53 -21.54
N ASP A 196 8.51 11.96 -22.75
CA ASP A 196 7.26 11.92 -23.51
C ASP A 196 6.19 11.00 -22.90
N LEU A 197 6.59 10.11 -21.99
CA LEU A 197 5.72 9.22 -21.22
C LEU A 197 5.40 9.74 -19.80
N ALA A 198 5.61 11.02 -19.52
CA ALA A 198 5.32 11.60 -18.22
C ALA A 198 3.90 11.28 -17.75
N GLY A 199 3.77 10.73 -16.52
CA GLY A 199 2.52 10.25 -15.96
C GLY A 199 2.24 8.76 -16.21
N PHE A 200 2.98 8.08 -17.07
CA PHE A 200 2.92 6.63 -17.18
C PHE A 200 3.48 5.99 -15.91
N TYR A 201 2.63 5.29 -15.19
CA TYR A 201 2.98 4.75 -13.89
C TYR A 201 2.35 3.38 -13.65
N PRO A 202 3.19 2.32 -13.49
CA PRO A 202 2.71 1.02 -13.04
C PRO A 202 2.31 1.09 -11.57
N VAL A 203 1.01 1.06 -11.31
CA VAL A 203 0.44 1.12 -9.95
C VAL A 203 0.75 -0.17 -9.21
N SER A 204 0.47 -1.30 -9.84
CA SER A 204 0.83 -2.65 -9.38
C SER A 204 0.94 -3.60 -10.56
N LEU A 205 1.75 -4.64 -10.44
CA LEU A 205 1.83 -5.76 -11.35
C LEU A 205 2.29 -6.98 -10.54
N SER A 206 1.41 -7.95 -10.34
CA SER A 206 1.65 -9.10 -9.47
C SER A 206 0.72 -10.26 -9.84
N SER A 207 1.11 -11.48 -9.48
CA SER A 207 0.29 -12.67 -9.56
C SER A 207 -0.58 -12.90 -8.31
N ASN A 208 -0.39 -12.11 -7.27
CA ASN A 208 -1.04 -12.32 -5.97
C ASN A 208 -1.95 -11.18 -5.55
N THR A 209 -1.55 -9.94 -5.80
CA THR A 209 -2.24 -8.75 -5.30
C THR A 209 -2.43 -7.68 -6.36
N GLN A 210 -3.37 -6.77 -6.12
CA GLN A 210 -3.47 -5.53 -6.87
C GLN A 210 -3.65 -4.33 -5.94
N VAL A 211 -3.20 -3.17 -6.39
CA VAL A 211 -3.41 -1.90 -5.72
C VAL A 211 -4.51 -1.11 -6.43
N LEU A 212 -5.51 -0.71 -5.67
CA LEU A 212 -6.58 0.20 -6.09
C LEU A 212 -6.48 1.47 -5.23
N LYS A 213 -6.13 2.59 -5.84
CA LYS A 213 -5.87 3.86 -5.17
C LYS A 213 -6.18 5.05 -6.05
N GLY A 214 -6.41 6.19 -5.41
CA GLY A 214 -6.67 7.45 -6.10
C GLY A 214 -6.53 8.63 -5.16
N GLN A 215 -6.81 9.82 -5.66
CA GLN A 215 -6.92 11.03 -4.84
C GLN A 215 -8.29 11.06 -4.15
N LEU A 216 -8.47 10.13 -3.20
CA LEU A 216 -9.72 9.79 -2.54
C LEU A 216 -9.63 10.10 -1.04
N ASN A 217 -10.77 10.34 -0.43
CA ASN A 217 -10.93 10.18 1.02
C ASN A 217 -11.03 8.67 1.36
N SER A 218 -10.70 8.29 2.59
CA SER A 218 -10.70 6.89 2.99
C SER A 218 -12.03 6.18 2.77
N TRP A 219 -13.14 6.82 3.10
CA TRP A 219 -14.50 6.26 2.96
C TRP A 219 -14.99 6.17 1.51
N GLU A 220 -14.30 6.82 0.56
CA GLU A 220 -14.64 6.80 -0.86
C GLU A 220 -14.05 5.60 -1.60
N VAL A 221 -13.02 4.95 -1.05
CA VAL A 221 -12.25 3.89 -1.76
C VAL A 221 -13.17 2.74 -2.21
N ILE A 222 -13.90 2.11 -1.31
CA ILE A 222 -14.75 0.98 -1.66
C ILE A 222 -15.96 1.38 -2.51
N PRO A 223 -16.69 2.49 -2.22
CA PRO A 223 -17.78 2.94 -3.09
C PRO A 223 -17.33 3.40 -4.48
N TYR A 224 -16.09 3.87 -4.63
CA TYR A 224 -15.57 4.37 -5.91
C TYR A 224 -15.21 3.25 -6.88
N PHE A 225 -14.49 2.22 -6.42
CA PHE A 225 -14.10 1.08 -7.27
C PHE A 225 -15.23 0.06 -7.34
N LEU A 226 -15.95 0.01 -8.48
CA LEU A 226 -17.12 -0.86 -8.63
C LEU A 226 -16.78 -2.36 -8.52
N ASP A 227 -15.58 -2.75 -8.89
CA ASP A 227 -15.09 -4.13 -8.71
C ASP A 227 -15.18 -4.61 -7.26
N LEU A 228 -14.90 -3.72 -6.30
CA LEU A 228 -14.92 -4.05 -4.88
C LEU A 228 -16.34 -4.18 -4.30
N GLN A 229 -17.34 -3.74 -5.04
CA GLN A 229 -18.76 -3.88 -4.67
C GLN A 229 -19.37 -5.18 -5.23
N ASP A 230 -18.65 -5.87 -6.11
CA ASP A 230 -19.10 -7.14 -6.66
C ASP A 230 -18.86 -8.27 -5.65
N SER A 231 -19.93 -8.97 -5.25
CA SER A 231 -19.85 -10.08 -4.27
C SER A 231 -19.00 -11.26 -4.74
N ASP A 232 -18.68 -11.35 -6.04
CA ASP A 232 -17.75 -12.34 -6.56
C ASP A 232 -16.28 -11.92 -6.37
N TYR A 233 -16.02 -10.65 -5.97
CA TYR A 233 -14.70 -10.23 -5.55
C TYR A 233 -14.44 -10.71 -4.11
N GLU A 234 -13.81 -11.83 -3.98
CA GLU A 234 -13.44 -12.46 -2.71
C GLU A 234 -11.94 -12.30 -2.48
N ALA A 235 -11.51 -12.08 -1.23
CA ALA A 235 -10.12 -11.97 -0.84
C ALA A 235 -9.88 -12.70 0.49
N ARG A 236 -8.62 -13.07 0.77
CA ARG A 236 -8.18 -13.64 2.05
C ARG A 236 -7.54 -12.58 2.92
N SER A 237 -6.90 -11.60 2.27
CA SER A 237 -6.09 -10.58 2.91
C SER A 237 -6.15 -9.28 2.13
N LEU A 238 -6.07 -8.18 2.85
CA LEU A 238 -5.84 -6.87 2.27
C LEU A 238 -5.21 -5.93 3.29
N PHE A 239 -4.55 -4.87 2.81
CA PHE A 239 -4.11 -3.75 3.63
C PHE A 239 -4.45 -2.42 2.98
N PHE A 240 -4.50 -1.37 3.78
CA PHE A 240 -5.01 -0.07 3.34
C PHE A 240 -4.25 1.11 3.92
N HIS A 241 -4.43 2.25 3.28
CA HIS A 241 -3.94 3.55 3.73
C HIS A 241 -5.00 4.63 3.51
N THR A 242 -5.12 5.57 4.46
CA THR A 242 -6.20 6.56 4.47
C THR A 242 -5.78 7.97 4.06
N ARG A 243 -4.50 8.20 3.77
CA ARG A 243 -3.98 9.53 3.50
C ARG A 243 -2.74 9.50 2.62
N PHE A 244 -2.54 10.56 1.83
CA PHE A 244 -1.30 10.88 1.17
C PHE A 244 -0.24 11.43 2.17
N SER A 245 0.97 11.70 1.70
CA SER A 245 2.02 12.32 2.53
C SER A 245 1.68 13.77 2.90
N THR A 246 2.01 14.18 4.14
CA THR A 246 1.75 15.53 4.65
C THR A 246 2.61 16.64 4.03
N ASN A 247 3.69 16.30 3.34
CA ASN A 247 4.75 17.25 2.96
C ASN A 247 5.02 17.34 1.46
N THR A 248 4.18 16.75 0.61
CA THR A 248 4.34 16.75 -0.86
C THR A 248 3.01 17.03 -1.53
N ASP A 249 3.05 17.57 -2.76
CA ASP A 249 1.85 17.74 -3.57
C ASP A 249 1.18 16.39 -3.81
N SER A 250 -0.13 16.32 -3.58
CA SER A 250 -0.91 15.10 -3.75
C SER A 250 -0.92 14.69 -5.23
N GLN A 251 -0.50 13.45 -5.48
CA GLN A 251 -0.54 12.84 -6.81
C GLN A 251 -1.08 11.41 -6.69
N PRO A 252 -2.08 11.01 -7.49
CA PRO A 252 -2.66 9.67 -7.41
C PRO A 252 -1.63 8.54 -7.46
N ALA A 253 -0.58 8.68 -8.29
CA ALA A 253 0.50 7.72 -8.40
C ALA A 253 1.28 7.52 -7.09
N MET A 254 1.45 8.58 -6.29
CA MET A 254 2.22 8.55 -5.05
C MET A 254 1.35 8.31 -3.82
N ALA A 255 0.02 8.20 -3.96
CA ALA A 255 -0.86 7.79 -2.87
C ALA A 255 -0.47 6.38 -2.39
N GLN A 256 -0.61 6.15 -1.08
CA GLN A 256 -0.43 4.83 -0.50
C GLN A 256 -1.77 4.06 -0.51
N PRO A 257 -1.77 2.71 -0.47
CA PRO A 257 -0.60 1.85 -0.35
C PRO A 257 0.24 1.80 -1.63
N PHE A 258 1.50 1.40 -1.47
CA PHE A 258 2.33 0.95 -2.58
C PHE A 258 2.07 -0.54 -2.86
N ARG A 259 2.95 -1.20 -3.61
CA ARG A 259 2.73 -2.58 -4.08
C ARG A 259 2.76 -3.60 -2.96
N GLN A 260 3.68 -3.40 -2.00
CA GLN A 260 3.93 -4.35 -0.93
C GLN A 260 3.87 -3.72 0.46
N MET A 261 3.75 -2.40 0.57
CA MET A 261 3.72 -1.73 1.85
C MET A 261 2.86 -0.47 1.90
N ALA A 262 2.46 -0.15 3.13
CA ALA A 262 1.93 1.14 3.54
C ALA A 262 2.51 1.51 4.90
N HIS A 263 2.65 2.79 5.21
CA HIS A 263 3.15 3.19 6.52
C HIS A 263 2.51 4.46 7.04
N ASN A 264 2.45 4.57 8.35
CA ASN A 264 2.13 5.78 9.08
C ASN A 264 3.39 6.29 9.78
N GLY A 265 3.80 7.50 9.48
CA GLY A 265 4.95 8.14 10.09
C GLY A 265 5.92 8.73 9.08
N GLU A 266 7.09 9.10 9.58
CA GLU A 266 8.19 9.62 8.78
C GLU A 266 9.31 8.58 8.74
N LEU A 267 9.52 7.99 7.56
CA LEU A 267 10.68 7.16 7.31
C LEU A 267 11.79 8.05 6.78
N ASN A 268 12.88 8.14 7.53
CA ASN A 268 14.06 8.87 7.11
C ASN A 268 14.88 7.97 6.19
N THR A 269 14.59 8.04 4.90
CA THR A 269 15.44 7.46 3.87
C THR A 269 16.49 8.50 3.50
N ASP A 270 17.64 8.37 4.09
CA ASP A 270 18.74 9.28 3.87
C ASP A 270 19.32 9.07 2.45
N LYS A 271 20.02 10.07 1.94
CA LYS A 271 20.75 10.00 0.67
C LYS A 271 21.72 8.80 0.65
N LYS A 272 22.27 8.43 1.79
CA LYS A 272 23.16 7.29 1.96
C LYS A 272 22.46 5.97 1.62
N ASN A 273 21.21 5.76 2.12
CA ASN A 273 20.42 4.57 1.80
C ASN A 273 20.19 4.44 0.30
N ARG A 274 19.78 5.53 -0.37
CA ARG A 274 19.57 5.55 -1.81
C ARG A 274 20.85 5.23 -2.60
N LEU A 275 22.00 5.80 -2.19
CA LEU A 275 23.27 5.53 -2.83
C LEU A 275 23.76 4.10 -2.61
N SER A 276 23.53 3.54 -1.43
CA SER A 276 23.83 2.13 -1.11
C SER A 276 23.00 1.20 -1.99
N GLU A 277 21.70 1.45 -2.09
CA GLU A 277 20.78 0.69 -2.93
C GLU A 277 21.18 0.72 -4.41
N ASP A 278 21.53 1.89 -4.93
CA ASP A 278 22.00 2.04 -6.31
C ASP A 278 23.34 1.32 -6.54
N ALA A 279 24.24 1.33 -5.54
CA ALA A 279 25.50 0.61 -5.60
C ALA A 279 25.29 -0.91 -5.64
N ILE A 280 24.42 -1.45 -4.80
CA ILE A 280 24.07 -2.87 -4.77
C ILE A 280 23.43 -3.31 -6.11
N ALA A 281 22.48 -2.52 -6.64
CA ALA A 281 21.87 -2.82 -7.94
C ALA A 281 22.91 -2.90 -9.05
N ARG A 282 23.88 -1.97 -9.07
CA ARG A 282 24.99 -1.97 -10.05
C ARG A 282 25.89 -3.20 -9.96
N THR A 283 26.14 -3.74 -8.77
CA THR A 283 26.94 -4.98 -8.63
C THR A 283 26.25 -6.17 -9.31
N LYS A 284 24.91 -6.13 -9.42
CA LYS A 284 24.09 -7.12 -10.12
C LYS A 284 23.81 -6.75 -11.58
N ASN A 285 24.52 -5.73 -12.12
CA ASN A 285 24.32 -5.17 -13.45
C ASN A 285 22.89 -4.69 -13.73
N ARG A 286 22.21 -4.21 -12.68
CA ARG A 286 20.86 -3.64 -12.76
C ARG A 286 20.87 -2.14 -12.41
N ARG A 287 19.86 -1.43 -12.87
CA ARG A 287 19.60 -0.03 -12.54
C ARG A 287 18.23 0.09 -11.89
N ILE A 288 18.11 1.00 -10.94
CA ILE A 288 16.82 1.33 -10.35
C ILE A 288 16.32 2.58 -11.07
N HIS A 289 15.19 2.43 -11.74
CA HIS A 289 14.47 3.53 -12.37
C HIS A 289 13.40 4.03 -11.41
N SER A 290 13.26 5.34 -11.30
CA SER A 290 12.32 5.98 -10.37
C SER A 290 11.54 7.06 -11.09
N PRO A 291 10.23 7.18 -10.83
CA PRO A 291 9.43 8.27 -11.39
C PRO A 291 9.89 9.61 -10.83
N VAL A 292 9.68 10.67 -11.60
CA VAL A 292 9.93 12.03 -11.13
C VAL A 292 9.06 12.32 -9.90
N GLY A 293 9.67 12.87 -8.85
CA GLY A 293 8.96 13.17 -7.61
C GLY A 293 8.70 11.96 -6.70
N GLN A 294 9.36 10.82 -6.95
CA GLN A 294 9.23 9.63 -6.10
C GLN A 294 9.48 9.94 -4.62
N SER A 295 8.51 9.60 -3.76
CA SER A 295 8.65 9.72 -2.32
C SER A 295 9.65 8.68 -1.76
N ASP A 296 10.18 8.96 -0.57
CA ASP A 296 11.05 8.01 0.14
C ASP A 296 10.33 6.69 0.42
N SER A 297 9.04 6.75 0.71
CA SER A 297 8.20 5.58 0.94
C SER A 297 8.04 4.71 -0.31
N ALA A 298 7.82 5.33 -1.48
CA ALA A 298 7.75 4.60 -2.74
C ALA A 298 9.11 3.98 -3.11
N ARG A 299 10.21 4.63 -2.75
CA ARG A 299 11.54 4.07 -2.92
C ARG A 299 11.78 2.88 -1.99
N LEU A 300 11.30 2.95 -0.75
CA LEU A 300 11.39 1.86 0.21
C LEU A 300 10.62 0.62 -0.28
N ASP A 301 9.42 0.82 -0.85
CA ASP A 301 8.63 -0.24 -1.48
C ASP A 301 9.38 -0.91 -2.64
N GLN A 302 10.02 -0.12 -3.52
CA GLN A 302 10.89 -0.67 -4.58
C GLN A 302 12.05 -1.48 -4.00
N THR A 303 12.66 -1.02 -2.91
CA THR A 303 13.75 -1.74 -2.23
C THR A 303 13.24 -3.05 -1.65
N LEU A 304 12.06 -3.05 -1.02
CA LEU A 304 11.42 -4.26 -0.48
C LEU A 304 11.18 -5.29 -1.59
N SER A 305 10.58 -4.88 -2.71
CA SER A 305 10.36 -5.75 -3.88
C SER A 305 11.67 -6.37 -4.37
N ARG A 306 12.74 -5.57 -4.43
CA ARG A 306 14.04 -6.04 -4.85
C ARG A 306 14.64 -7.07 -3.89
N ARG A 307 14.50 -6.87 -2.58
CA ARG A 307 14.99 -7.84 -1.58
C ARG A 307 14.30 -9.19 -1.73
N ILE A 308 13.02 -9.18 -2.06
CA ILE A 308 12.25 -10.42 -2.25
C ILE A 308 12.64 -11.12 -3.56
N HIS A 309 12.67 -10.38 -4.68
CA HIS A 309 12.81 -10.98 -6.00
C HIS A 309 14.27 -11.13 -6.47
N GLU A 310 15.20 -10.29 -6.00
CA GLU A 310 16.61 -10.34 -6.43
C GLU A 310 17.56 -10.92 -5.40
N ASP A 311 17.25 -10.72 -4.10
CA ASP A 311 18.05 -11.25 -2.99
C ASP A 311 17.45 -12.55 -2.43
N GLU A 312 16.30 -12.97 -2.97
CA GLU A 312 15.59 -14.21 -2.62
C GLU A 312 15.21 -14.31 -1.12
N LEU A 313 15.05 -13.15 -0.46
CA LEU A 313 14.54 -13.10 0.92
C LEU A 313 13.04 -13.34 0.92
N ASP A 314 12.53 -13.96 1.97
CA ASP A 314 11.09 -13.91 2.20
C ASP A 314 10.66 -12.51 2.67
N MET A 315 9.35 -12.22 2.61
CA MET A 315 8.80 -10.91 2.98
C MET A 315 9.21 -10.49 4.40
N ILE A 316 9.20 -11.40 5.36
CA ILE A 316 9.51 -11.12 6.76
C ILE A 316 11.00 -10.81 6.91
N GLU A 317 11.86 -11.62 6.30
CA GLU A 317 13.31 -11.42 6.30
C GLU A 317 13.68 -10.08 5.64
N ALA A 318 13.07 -9.75 4.50
CA ALA A 318 13.29 -8.50 3.79
C ALA A 318 12.92 -7.28 4.65
N VAL A 319 11.74 -7.29 5.30
CA VAL A 319 11.31 -6.22 6.20
C VAL A 319 12.22 -6.09 7.42
N ILE A 320 12.65 -7.21 8.00
CA ILE A 320 13.56 -7.21 9.16
C ILE A 320 14.95 -6.71 8.76
N ALA A 321 15.46 -7.10 7.59
CA ALA A 321 16.73 -6.62 7.08
C ALA A 321 16.75 -5.09 6.92
N MET A 322 15.68 -4.55 6.32
CA MET A 322 15.55 -3.11 6.08
C MET A 322 15.25 -2.30 7.35
N MET A 323 14.54 -2.88 8.30
CA MET A 323 14.09 -2.22 9.54
C MET A 323 14.32 -3.15 10.75
N PRO A 324 15.58 -3.42 11.15
CA PRO A 324 15.86 -4.36 12.22
C PRO A 324 15.36 -3.85 13.58
N PRO A 325 14.99 -4.76 14.51
CA PRO A 325 14.71 -4.39 15.90
C PRO A 325 15.96 -3.86 16.60
N ALA A 326 15.82 -3.34 17.80
CA ALA A 326 16.94 -3.09 18.70
C ALA A 326 17.38 -4.44 19.31
N TRP A 327 18.30 -5.12 18.67
CA TRP A 327 18.68 -6.49 18.96
C TRP A 327 20.00 -6.63 19.73
N GLU A 328 20.87 -5.67 19.62
CA GLU A 328 22.28 -5.77 20.07
C GLU A 328 22.40 -6.10 21.57
N ASN A 329 21.51 -5.53 22.38
CA ASN A 329 21.50 -5.70 23.83
C ASN A 329 20.29 -6.48 24.37
N ASP A 330 19.53 -7.15 23.53
CA ASP A 330 18.38 -7.93 23.96
C ASP A 330 18.74 -9.42 24.13
N PRO A 331 18.88 -9.92 25.38
CA PRO A 331 19.24 -11.30 25.65
C PRO A 331 18.11 -12.30 25.33
N SER A 332 16.89 -11.84 25.10
CA SER A 332 15.74 -12.69 24.79
C SER A 332 15.73 -13.18 23.33
N ILE A 333 16.48 -12.51 22.46
CA ILE A 333 16.55 -12.87 21.04
C ILE A 333 17.36 -14.16 20.86
N PRO A 334 16.80 -15.21 20.23
CA PRO A 334 17.50 -16.45 19.94
C PRO A 334 18.78 -16.24 19.14
N GLN A 335 19.81 -17.09 19.36
CA GLN A 335 21.13 -16.90 18.73
C GLN A 335 21.05 -16.89 17.20
N HIS A 336 20.29 -17.79 16.58
CA HIS A 336 20.15 -17.84 15.11
C HIS A 336 19.53 -16.57 14.53
N VAL A 337 18.59 -15.93 15.24
CA VAL A 337 18.02 -14.65 14.84
C VAL A 337 19.03 -13.52 15.00
N ARG A 338 19.83 -13.57 16.06
CA ARG A 338 20.93 -12.62 16.30
C ARG A 338 21.98 -12.70 15.19
N ASP A 339 22.39 -13.92 14.81
CA ASP A 339 23.37 -14.16 13.74
C ASP A 339 22.83 -13.61 12.39
N MET A 340 21.55 -13.80 12.10
CA MET A 340 20.88 -13.24 10.92
C MET A 340 20.88 -11.71 10.94
N LEU A 341 20.53 -11.08 12.07
CA LEU A 341 20.51 -9.62 12.20
C LEU A 341 21.93 -9.02 12.12
N GLU A 342 22.93 -9.71 12.67
CA GLU A 342 24.33 -9.32 12.52
C GLU A 342 24.77 -9.39 11.06
N TYR A 343 24.43 -10.48 10.36
CA TYR A 343 24.72 -10.63 8.93
C TYR A 343 24.09 -9.48 8.11
N PHE A 344 22.81 -9.16 8.29
CA PHE A 344 22.17 -8.04 7.60
C PHE A 344 22.85 -6.71 7.94
N SER A 345 23.31 -6.50 9.17
CA SER A 345 23.96 -5.25 9.57
C SER A 345 25.28 -4.97 8.86
N LEU A 346 25.88 -5.95 8.18
CA LEU A 346 27.14 -5.79 7.46
C LEU A 346 26.97 -5.07 6.12
N TYR A 347 25.82 -5.16 5.50
CA TYR A 347 25.60 -4.60 4.16
C TYR A 347 24.29 -3.82 3.99
N GLU A 348 23.33 -3.95 4.93
CA GLU A 348 22.08 -3.21 4.89
C GLU A 348 22.20 -1.87 5.61
N GLU A 349 21.75 -0.81 4.94
CA GLU A 349 21.54 0.47 5.59
C GLU A 349 20.16 0.47 6.25
N LYS A 350 20.14 0.72 7.55
CA LYS A 350 18.90 0.72 8.34
C LYS A 350 18.02 1.90 7.95
N ASN A 351 16.74 1.63 7.73
CA ASN A 351 15.74 2.68 7.62
C ASN A 351 15.21 2.95 9.03
N ASP A 352 15.42 4.15 9.50
CA ASP A 352 14.96 4.62 10.81
C ASP A 352 13.90 5.71 10.66
N GLY A 353 13.17 5.96 11.72
CA GLY A 353 12.14 6.97 11.81
C GLY A 353 10.91 6.44 12.54
N PRO A 354 10.08 7.33 13.11
CA PRO A 354 8.85 6.92 13.78
C PRO A 354 7.83 6.40 12.75
N ALA A 355 7.74 5.09 12.62
CA ALA A 355 6.87 4.45 11.63
C ALA A 355 6.13 3.22 12.17
N ALA A 356 4.89 3.07 11.73
CA ALA A 356 4.15 1.81 11.74
C ALA A 356 3.99 1.37 10.29
N VAL A 357 4.61 0.25 9.92
CA VAL A 357 4.61 -0.28 8.56
C VAL A 357 3.69 -1.48 8.50
N ILE A 358 2.79 -1.47 7.53
CA ILE A 358 2.02 -2.62 7.09
C ILE A 358 2.66 -3.13 5.80
N PHE A 359 2.79 -4.43 5.65
CA PHE A 359 3.38 -5.04 4.46
C PHE A 359 2.63 -6.31 4.06
N GLY A 360 2.69 -6.68 2.79
CA GLY A 360 2.07 -7.91 2.29
C GLY A 360 2.32 -8.13 0.81
N ASP A 361 2.33 -9.41 0.38
CA ASP A 361 2.55 -9.87 -0.99
C ASP A 361 1.45 -10.83 -1.48
N GLY A 362 0.39 -11.01 -0.70
CA GLY A 362 -0.69 -11.96 -0.94
C GLY A 362 -0.46 -13.34 -0.33
N GLU A 363 0.76 -13.72 0.03
CA GLU A 363 1.06 -14.94 0.82
C GLU A 363 1.25 -14.62 2.29
N VAL A 364 1.85 -13.50 2.57
CA VAL A 364 2.10 -12.98 3.91
C VAL A 364 1.50 -11.58 4.03
N VAL A 365 0.88 -11.28 5.16
CA VAL A 365 0.55 -9.93 5.58
C VAL A 365 1.02 -9.73 7.01
N GLY A 366 1.56 -8.55 7.29
CA GLY A 366 2.11 -8.27 8.60
C GLY A 366 2.20 -6.79 8.90
N ALA A 367 2.60 -6.51 10.12
CA ALA A 367 2.83 -5.17 10.60
C ALA A 367 4.11 -5.11 11.44
N ARG A 368 4.81 -3.98 11.34
CA ARG A 368 5.99 -3.71 12.09
C ARG A 368 6.03 -2.28 12.59
N LEU A 369 6.42 -2.10 13.83
CA LEU A 369 6.74 -0.79 14.38
C LEU A 369 8.21 -0.46 14.11
N ASP A 370 8.51 0.83 14.13
CA ASP A 370 9.87 1.32 14.18
C ASP A 370 10.64 0.76 15.39
N ARG A 371 11.96 0.92 15.37
CA ARG A 371 12.87 0.38 16.38
C ARG A 371 12.50 0.75 17.82
N LEU A 372 11.89 1.92 18.03
CA LEU A 372 11.52 2.45 19.35
C LEU A 372 10.02 2.32 19.65
N GLY A 373 9.22 1.88 18.67
CA GLY A 373 7.77 1.74 18.81
C GLY A 373 7.04 3.07 19.01
N LEU A 374 7.47 4.12 18.31
CA LEU A 374 6.96 5.48 18.49
C LEU A 374 5.57 5.70 17.89
N ARG A 375 5.20 4.93 16.87
CA ARG A 375 3.86 5.02 16.29
C ARG A 375 2.93 3.96 16.87
N PRO A 376 1.68 4.33 17.20
CA PRO A 376 0.73 3.35 17.74
C PRO A 376 0.23 2.41 16.64
N LEU A 377 0.10 1.14 17.00
CA LEU A 377 -0.59 0.11 16.24
C LEU A 377 -1.33 -0.78 17.22
N ARG A 378 -2.53 -1.21 16.85
CA ARG A 378 -3.37 -2.11 17.64
C ARG A 378 -3.65 -3.36 16.84
N SER A 379 -3.44 -4.52 17.42
CA SER A 379 -3.81 -5.80 16.82
C SER A 379 -5.02 -6.39 17.54
N ILE A 380 -5.86 -7.05 16.76
CA ILE A 380 -7.03 -7.79 17.25
C ILE A 380 -6.99 -9.14 16.56
N GLU A 381 -7.13 -10.18 17.36
CA GLU A 381 -7.23 -11.55 16.88
C GLU A 381 -8.58 -12.13 17.32
N THR A 382 -9.30 -12.70 16.38
CA THR A 382 -10.54 -13.45 16.60
C THR A 382 -10.35 -14.91 16.16
N ASP A 383 -11.40 -15.71 16.23
CA ASP A 383 -11.35 -17.07 15.70
C ASP A 383 -11.15 -17.09 14.18
N GLU A 384 -11.68 -16.10 13.45
CA GLU A 384 -11.68 -16.02 11.99
C GLU A 384 -10.66 -15.04 11.42
N TYR A 385 -10.37 -13.94 12.14
CA TYR A 385 -9.60 -12.81 11.62
C TYR A 385 -8.38 -12.49 12.49
N LEU A 386 -7.35 -12.00 11.82
CA LEU A 386 -6.26 -11.24 12.41
C LEU A 386 -6.21 -9.87 11.74
N CYS A 387 -6.14 -8.81 12.51
CA CYS A 387 -5.92 -7.47 11.98
C CYS A 387 -4.93 -6.67 12.83
N ALA A 388 -4.30 -5.69 12.19
CA ALA A 388 -3.56 -4.64 12.89
C ALA A 388 -3.90 -3.28 12.25
N MET A 389 -4.19 -2.29 13.07
CA MET A 389 -4.70 -0.99 12.64
C MET A 389 -4.17 0.14 13.51
N SER A 390 -4.18 1.35 12.98
CA SER A 390 -3.70 2.55 13.69
C SER A 390 -4.48 2.85 14.95
N GLU A 391 -5.76 2.48 15.01
CA GLU A 391 -6.64 2.72 16.16
C GLU A 391 -7.45 1.47 16.54
N ALA A 392 -7.75 1.36 17.84
CA ALA A 392 -8.70 0.37 18.31
C ALA A 392 -10.14 0.77 17.89
N GLY A 393 -10.98 -0.22 17.61
CA GLY A 393 -12.40 -0.01 17.29
C GLY A 393 -12.68 0.45 15.86
N GLN A 394 -11.72 0.35 14.95
CA GLN A 394 -11.96 0.59 13.53
C GLN A 394 -12.87 -0.46 12.89
N ILE A 395 -12.86 -1.67 13.42
CA ILE A 395 -13.81 -2.75 13.07
C ILE A 395 -14.42 -3.26 14.38
N ASP A 396 -15.73 -3.50 14.38
CA ASP A 396 -16.41 -4.12 15.52
C ASP A 396 -16.26 -5.65 15.44
N PHE A 397 -15.57 -6.20 16.45
CA PHE A 397 -15.41 -7.63 16.64
C PHE A 397 -15.92 -8.02 18.04
N PRO A 398 -17.23 -8.27 18.25
CA PRO A 398 -17.80 -8.49 19.56
C PRO A 398 -17.19 -9.65 20.37
N SER A 399 -16.58 -10.62 19.68
CA SER A 399 -15.93 -11.80 20.27
C SER A 399 -14.40 -11.70 20.28
N ALA A 400 -13.82 -10.53 20.01
CA ALA A 400 -12.40 -10.37 19.82
C ALA A 400 -11.59 -10.52 21.10
N LYS A 401 -10.45 -11.21 20.99
CA LYS A 401 -9.37 -11.08 21.96
C LYS A 401 -8.48 -9.92 21.52
N VAL A 402 -8.29 -8.97 22.40
CA VAL A 402 -7.27 -7.92 22.22
C VAL A 402 -5.94 -8.50 22.65
N VAL A 403 -4.97 -8.53 21.77
CA VAL A 403 -3.59 -9.00 22.01
C VAL A 403 -2.67 -7.82 22.27
#